data_973fe945dd74529ec57ca5245e7ef0aa
#
_entry.id   973fe945dd74529ec57ca5245e7ef0aa
#
_cell.length_a   1.000
_cell.length_b   1.000
_cell.length_c   1.000
_cell.angle_alpha   90.00
_cell.angle_beta   90.00
_cell.angle_gamma   90.00
#
_symmetry.space_group_name_H-M   'P 1'
#
loop_
_entity.id
_entity.type
_entity.pdbx_description
1 polymer ?
#
loop_
_entity_poly.entity_id
_entity_poly.type
_entity_poly.pdbx_seq_one_letter_code
_entity_poly.pdbx_strand_id
1 'polypeptide(L)'
;MKQVNDDLQVIIKAKNLVKHTIKLTSNCNKFPKKYRFTLCDRMQTKAMSIYELLLEANRTLMIHKSSRIELQTKAIMNCDQLLFYIELCLDLNIIESNSAEYWSKLVSDIKCMTIAWRTKDKER
;
A
#
# COMPACT_ATOMS: atom_id res chain seq x y z
N MET A 1 -4.01 5.50 -23.79
CA MET A 1 -2.62 5.04 -23.58
C MET A 1 -2.03 5.47 -22.24
N LYS A 2 -2.05 6.78 -21.95
CA LYS A 2 -1.57 7.27 -20.66
C LYS A 2 -2.25 6.59 -19.48
N GLN A 3 -3.55 6.37 -19.58
CA GLN A 3 -4.33 5.80 -18.49
C GLN A 3 -3.92 4.35 -18.18
N VAL A 4 -3.65 3.56 -19.20
CA VAL A 4 -3.17 2.19 -19.04
C VAL A 4 -1.79 2.22 -18.37
N ASN A 5 -0.93 3.17 -18.75
CA ASN A 5 0.39 3.33 -18.15
C ASN A 5 0.30 3.78 -16.69
N ASP A 6 -0.65 4.66 -16.36
CA ASP A 6 -0.85 5.13 -14.99
C ASP A 6 -1.35 4.00 -14.09
N ASP A 7 -2.30 3.20 -14.57
CA ASP A 7 -2.82 2.05 -13.83
C ASP A 7 -1.70 1.03 -13.59
N LEU A 8 -0.88 0.80 -14.63
CA LEU A 8 0.27 -0.09 -14.51
C LEU A 8 1.29 0.46 -13.53
N GLN A 9 1.49 1.78 -13.53
CA GLN A 9 2.42 2.45 -12.61
C GLN A 9 2.03 2.24 -11.15
N VAL A 10 0.76 2.36 -10.80
CA VAL A 10 0.32 2.17 -9.41
C VAL A 10 0.54 0.72 -8.97
N ILE A 11 0.34 -0.24 -9.87
CA ILE A 11 0.58 -1.65 -9.57
C ILE A 11 2.08 -1.91 -9.36
N ILE A 12 2.94 -1.32 -10.19
CA ILE A 12 4.39 -1.43 -10.02
C ILE A 12 4.83 -0.84 -8.69
N LYS A 13 4.30 0.33 -8.33
CA LYS A 13 4.60 0.96 -7.05
C LYS A 13 4.14 0.10 -5.87
N ALA A 14 2.97 -0.51 -5.98
CA ALA A 14 2.47 -1.41 -4.95
C ALA A 14 3.37 -2.64 -4.78
N LYS A 15 3.86 -3.19 -5.88
CA LYS A 15 4.81 -4.30 -5.86
C LYS A 15 6.11 -3.88 -5.15
N ASN A 16 6.61 -2.68 -5.44
CA ASN A 16 7.81 -2.16 -4.78
C ASN A 16 7.58 -1.93 -3.29
N LEU A 17 6.38 -1.50 -2.92
CA LEU A 17 6.02 -1.35 -1.50
C LEU A 17 6.07 -2.69 -0.77
N VAL A 18 5.55 -3.75 -1.39
CA VAL A 18 5.58 -5.10 -0.81
C VAL A 18 7.04 -5.51 -0.55
N LYS A 19 7.89 -5.35 -1.56
CA LYS A 19 9.32 -5.71 -1.44
C LYS A 19 10.00 -4.94 -0.31
N HIS A 20 9.78 -3.63 -0.28
CA HIS A 20 10.39 -2.76 0.74
C HIS A 20 9.91 -3.16 2.14
N THR A 21 8.61 -3.37 2.30
CA THR A 21 8.01 -3.74 3.58
C THR A 21 8.57 -5.06 4.10
N ILE A 22 8.64 -6.07 3.23
CA ILE A 22 9.16 -7.38 3.63
C ILE A 22 10.64 -7.28 4.01
N LYS A 23 11.44 -6.60 3.19
CA LYS A 23 12.88 -6.45 3.47
C LYS A 23 13.14 -5.75 4.79
N LEU A 24 12.41 -4.66 5.04
CA LEU A 24 12.62 -3.85 6.24
C LEU A 24 12.16 -4.60 7.49
N THR A 25 10.97 -5.19 7.47
CA THR A 25 10.39 -5.87 8.64
C THR A 25 11.05 -7.21 8.93
N SER A 26 11.75 -7.79 7.96
CA SER A 26 12.50 -9.04 8.15
C SER A 26 13.89 -8.80 8.72
N ASN A 27 14.33 -7.55 8.80
CA ASN A 27 15.64 -7.21 9.34
C ASN A 27 15.58 -7.24 10.88
N CYS A 28 16.11 -8.32 11.46
CA CYS A 28 16.09 -8.55 12.92
C CYS A 28 16.86 -7.48 13.71
N ASN A 29 17.79 -6.78 13.06
CA ASN A 29 18.53 -5.69 13.72
C ASN A 29 17.66 -4.46 13.92
N LYS A 30 16.63 -4.28 13.08
CA LYS A 30 15.70 -3.14 13.18
C LYS A 30 14.41 -3.52 13.86
N PHE A 31 13.85 -4.68 13.52
CA PHE A 31 12.57 -5.14 14.08
C PHE A 31 12.80 -6.29 15.04
N PRO A 32 12.76 -6.03 16.36
CA PRO A 32 12.91 -7.09 17.37
C PRO A 32 11.86 -8.19 17.19
N LYS A 33 12.25 -9.43 17.51
CA LYS A 33 11.38 -10.60 17.37
C LYS A 33 10.05 -10.46 18.11
N LYS A 34 10.03 -9.70 19.21
CA LYS A 34 8.80 -9.51 19.99
C LYS A 34 7.68 -8.82 19.20
N TYR A 35 8.03 -8.13 18.11
CA TYR A 35 7.04 -7.44 17.28
C TYR A 35 6.64 -8.21 16.03
N ARG A 36 7.12 -9.45 15.88
CA ARG A 36 6.85 -10.26 14.67
C ARG A 36 5.37 -10.38 14.37
N PHE A 37 4.57 -10.75 15.36
CA PHE A 37 3.15 -11.00 15.15
C PHE A 37 2.27 -9.76 15.29
N THR A 38 2.70 -8.79 16.08
CA THR A 38 1.90 -7.59 16.33
C THR A 38 2.11 -6.50 15.29
N LEU A 39 3.29 -6.41 14.72
CA LEU A 39 3.62 -5.37 13.74
C LEU A 39 4.05 -5.95 12.39
N CYS A 40 5.10 -6.77 12.38
CA CYS A 40 5.69 -7.21 11.11
C CYS A 40 4.71 -7.97 10.22
N ASP A 41 4.03 -8.96 10.77
CA ASP A 41 3.05 -9.75 10.00
C ASP A 41 1.91 -8.87 9.50
N ARG A 42 1.42 -7.97 10.34
CA ARG A 42 0.31 -7.09 9.96
C ARG A 42 0.71 -6.12 8.85
N MET A 43 1.90 -5.52 8.96
CA MET A 43 2.38 -4.59 7.93
C MET A 43 2.63 -5.30 6.61
N GLN A 44 3.21 -6.50 6.64
CA GLN A 44 3.41 -7.31 5.44
C GLN A 44 2.07 -7.65 4.80
N THR A 45 1.11 -8.06 5.59
CA THR A 45 -0.23 -8.41 5.11
C THR A 45 -0.91 -7.18 4.48
N LYS A 46 -0.80 -6.01 5.11
CA LYS A 46 -1.39 -4.77 4.55
C LYS A 46 -0.74 -4.41 3.22
N ALA A 47 0.57 -4.48 3.13
CA ALA A 47 1.28 -4.18 1.88
C ALA A 47 0.86 -5.15 0.76
N MET A 48 0.80 -6.45 1.06
CA MET A 48 0.37 -7.45 0.08
C MET A 48 -1.09 -7.25 -0.32
N SER A 49 -1.97 -6.91 0.63
CA SER A 49 -3.38 -6.63 0.33
C SER A 49 -3.54 -5.44 -0.59
N ILE A 50 -2.75 -4.39 -0.39
CA ILE A 50 -2.77 -3.22 -1.29
C ILE A 50 -2.47 -3.66 -2.72
N TYR A 51 -1.42 -4.43 -2.93
CA TYR A 51 -1.06 -4.94 -4.24
C TYR A 51 -2.16 -5.81 -4.84
N GLU A 52 -2.66 -6.77 -4.07
CA GLU A 52 -3.68 -7.71 -4.53
C GLU A 52 -4.97 -7.00 -4.92
N LEU A 53 -5.42 -6.04 -4.11
CA LEU A 53 -6.64 -5.28 -4.37
C LEU A 53 -6.51 -4.43 -5.64
N LEU A 54 -5.36 -3.77 -5.81
CA LEU A 54 -5.13 -2.94 -6.99
C LEU A 54 -5.04 -3.78 -8.26
N LEU A 55 -4.40 -4.94 -8.18
CA LEU A 55 -4.33 -5.87 -9.31
C LEU A 55 -5.71 -6.36 -9.69
N GLU A 56 -6.50 -6.74 -8.71
CA GLU A 56 -7.87 -7.22 -8.93
C GLU A 56 -8.74 -6.10 -9.52
N ALA A 57 -8.62 -4.88 -9.00
CA ALA A 57 -9.35 -3.73 -9.54
C ALA A 57 -9.00 -3.49 -11.00
N ASN A 58 -7.72 -3.58 -11.34
CA ASN A 58 -7.25 -3.36 -12.71
C ASN A 58 -7.82 -4.42 -13.68
N ARG A 59 -8.04 -5.61 -13.19
CA ARG A 59 -8.59 -6.72 -14.01
C ARG A 59 -10.11 -6.77 -14.02
N THR A 60 -10.76 -5.95 -13.19
CA THR A 60 -12.21 -5.86 -13.15
C THR A 60 -12.69 -4.95 -14.28
N LEU A 61 -13.57 -5.46 -15.14
CA LEU A 61 -14.08 -4.72 -16.29
C LEU A 61 -14.98 -3.55 -15.85
N MET A 62 -15.03 -2.51 -16.68
CA MET A 62 -15.85 -1.33 -16.40
C MET A 62 -17.35 -1.61 -16.33
N ILE A 63 -17.81 -2.72 -16.91
CA ILE A 63 -19.20 -3.15 -16.75
C ILE A 63 -19.51 -3.46 -15.26
N HIS A 64 -18.46 -3.78 -14.49
CA HIS A 64 -18.57 -4.01 -13.05
C HIS A 64 -17.95 -2.84 -12.27
N LYS A 65 -18.29 -1.63 -12.67
CA LYS A 65 -17.70 -0.40 -12.11
C LYS A 65 -17.81 -0.34 -10.58
N SER A 66 -18.95 -0.71 -10.03
CA SER A 66 -19.14 -0.67 -8.56
C SER A 66 -18.14 -1.56 -7.82
N SER A 67 -17.91 -2.77 -8.34
CA SER A 67 -16.93 -3.69 -7.75
C SER A 67 -15.51 -3.13 -7.85
N ARG A 68 -15.20 -2.53 -8.99
CA ARG A 68 -13.89 -1.94 -9.23
C ARG A 68 -13.62 -0.80 -8.26
N ILE A 69 -14.59 0.09 -8.05
CA ILE A 69 -14.49 1.21 -7.11
C ILE A 69 -14.37 0.71 -5.67
N GLU A 70 -15.09 -0.35 -5.32
CA GLU A 70 -15.00 -0.94 -3.99
C GLU A 70 -13.59 -1.47 -3.71
N LEU A 71 -12.97 -2.13 -4.69
CA LEU A 71 -11.59 -2.63 -4.54
C LEU A 71 -10.61 -1.49 -4.37
N GLN A 72 -10.75 -0.41 -5.14
CA GLN A 72 -9.93 0.77 -5.00
C GLN A 72 -10.08 1.39 -3.61
N THR A 73 -11.31 1.48 -3.13
CA THR A 73 -11.60 2.03 -1.79
C THR A 73 -10.94 1.19 -0.70
N LYS A 74 -11.01 -0.13 -0.81
CA LYS A 74 -10.36 -1.03 0.14
C LYS A 74 -8.84 -0.88 0.13
N ALA A 75 -8.26 -0.69 -1.06
CA ALA A 75 -6.82 -0.46 -1.18
C ALA A 75 -6.42 0.84 -0.47
N ILE A 76 -7.21 1.91 -0.63
CA ILE A 76 -6.97 3.18 0.05
C ILE A 76 -7.04 3.01 1.58
N MET A 77 -8.02 2.25 2.06
CA MET A 77 -8.15 1.97 3.49
C MET A 77 -6.92 1.22 4.02
N ASN A 78 -6.41 0.25 3.27
CA ASN A 78 -5.21 -0.47 3.66
C ASN A 78 -3.97 0.44 3.66
N CYS A 79 -3.92 1.41 2.75
CA CYS A 79 -2.85 2.41 2.76
C CYS A 79 -2.90 3.23 4.07
N ASP A 80 -4.07 3.69 4.46
CA ASP A 80 -4.22 4.46 5.69
C ASP A 80 -3.81 3.64 6.92
N GLN A 81 -4.19 2.38 6.95
CA GLN A 81 -3.83 1.48 8.05
C GLN A 81 -2.34 1.23 8.11
N LEU A 82 -1.70 1.03 6.96
CA LEU A 82 -0.25 0.84 6.91
C LEU A 82 0.49 2.09 7.36
N LEU A 83 0.02 3.27 6.96
CA LEU A 83 0.59 4.55 7.41
C LEU A 83 0.54 4.66 8.93
N PHE A 84 -0.55 4.23 9.56
CA PHE A 84 -0.64 4.20 11.02
C PHE A 84 0.45 3.30 11.62
N TYR A 85 0.64 2.10 11.07
CA TYR A 85 1.66 1.18 11.60
C TYR A 85 3.07 1.73 11.44
N ILE A 86 3.35 2.44 10.34
CA ILE A 86 4.65 3.07 10.13
C ILE A 86 4.88 4.15 11.19
N GLU A 87 3.87 4.99 11.45
CA GLU A 87 3.92 6.01 12.49
C GLU A 87 4.16 5.37 13.85
N LEU A 88 3.47 4.27 14.14
CA LEU A 88 3.65 3.54 15.39
C LEU A 88 5.08 3.02 15.53
N CYS A 89 5.66 2.50 14.46
CA CYS A 89 7.06 2.05 14.49
C CYS A 89 8.03 3.18 14.80
N LEU A 90 7.75 4.36 14.27
CA LEU A 90 8.55 5.56 14.57
C LEU A 90 8.40 5.95 16.05
N ASP A 91 7.16 5.99 16.53
CA ASP A 91 6.87 6.36 17.92
C ASP A 91 7.50 5.38 18.92
N LEU A 92 7.58 4.11 18.55
CA LEU A 92 8.21 3.08 19.38
C LEU A 92 9.73 3.01 19.20
N ASN A 93 10.29 3.91 18.42
CA ASN A 93 11.73 3.98 18.14
C ASN A 93 12.27 2.71 17.47
N ILE A 94 11.42 2.00 16.69
CA ILE A 94 11.85 0.82 15.94
C ILE A 94 12.58 1.25 14.68
N ILE A 95 12.12 2.34 14.05
CA ILE A 95 12.74 2.88 12.84
C ILE A 95 13.06 4.36 13.04
N GLU A 96 13.99 4.86 12.24
CA GLU A 96 14.37 6.27 12.27
C GLU A 96 13.48 7.11 11.38
N SER A 97 13.49 8.43 11.58
CA SER A 97 12.68 9.39 10.82
C SER A 97 12.85 9.25 9.32
N ASN A 98 14.09 9.10 8.85
CA ASN A 98 14.35 8.95 7.41
C ASN A 98 13.70 7.71 6.84
N SER A 99 13.76 6.61 7.56
CA SER A 99 13.17 5.34 7.14
C SER A 99 11.65 5.45 7.12
N ALA A 100 11.06 6.06 8.14
CA ALA A 100 9.62 6.28 8.23
C ALA A 100 9.14 7.18 7.10
N GLU A 101 9.86 8.25 6.81
CA GLU A 101 9.51 9.20 5.75
C GLU A 101 9.52 8.53 4.38
N TYR A 102 10.56 7.78 4.07
CA TYR A 102 10.67 7.07 2.80
C TYR A 102 9.53 6.05 2.62
N TRP A 103 9.32 5.25 3.65
CA TRP A 103 8.28 4.20 3.63
C TRP A 103 6.88 4.83 3.50
N SER A 104 6.60 5.87 4.29
CA SER A 104 5.32 6.58 4.24
C SER A 104 5.09 7.22 2.88
N LYS A 105 6.15 7.73 2.23
CA LYS A 105 6.02 8.30 0.90
C LYS A 105 5.63 7.25 -0.13
N LEU A 106 6.19 6.04 -0.05
CA LEU A 106 5.79 4.95 -0.94
C LEU A 106 4.29 4.67 -0.82
N VAL A 107 3.79 4.61 0.41
CA VAL A 107 2.36 4.35 0.66
C VAL A 107 1.50 5.51 0.19
N SER A 108 1.90 6.74 0.51
CA SER A 108 1.13 7.94 0.16
C SER A 108 1.03 8.15 -1.34
N ASP A 109 2.09 7.86 -2.08
CA ASP A 109 2.07 7.95 -3.54
C ASP A 109 1.03 6.98 -4.12
N ILE A 110 1.02 5.74 -3.62
CA ILE A 110 0.05 4.73 -4.05
C ILE A 110 -1.37 5.18 -3.71
N LYS A 111 -1.58 5.69 -2.51
CA LYS A 111 -2.88 6.19 -2.07
C LYS A 111 -3.38 7.30 -2.99
N CYS A 112 -2.55 8.29 -3.26
CA CYS A 112 -2.92 9.42 -4.12
C CYS A 112 -3.24 8.98 -5.53
N MET A 113 -2.45 8.09 -6.11
CA MET A 113 -2.69 7.56 -7.44
C MET A 113 -3.99 6.75 -7.50
N THR A 114 -4.27 5.99 -6.45
CA THR A 114 -5.50 5.18 -6.38
C THR A 114 -6.73 6.08 -6.26
N ILE A 115 -6.65 7.14 -5.46
CA ILE A 115 -7.74 8.12 -5.34
C ILE A 115 -8.03 8.77 -6.70
N ALA A 116 -6.98 9.18 -7.41
CA ALA A 116 -7.14 9.78 -8.74
C ALA A 116 -7.78 8.79 -9.73
N TRP A 117 -7.32 7.54 -9.69
CA TRP A 117 -7.88 6.48 -10.54
C TRP A 117 -9.35 6.23 -10.21
N ARG A 118 -9.68 6.12 -8.94
CA ARG A 118 -11.06 5.94 -8.49
C ARG A 118 -11.96 7.10 -8.94
N THR A 119 -11.47 8.33 -8.84
CA THR A 119 -12.21 9.51 -9.29
C THR A 119 -12.53 9.43 -10.77
N LYS A 120 -11.55 9.05 -11.59
CA LYS A 120 -11.76 8.87 -13.04
C LYS A 120 -12.80 7.79 -13.33
N ASP A 121 -12.73 6.67 -12.61
CA ASP A 121 -13.68 5.57 -12.81
C ASP A 121 -15.10 5.99 -12.42
N LYS A 122 -15.24 6.80 -11.36
CA LYS A 122 -16.57 7.29 -10.95
C LYS A 122 -17.20 8.21 -11.99
N GLU A 123 -16.38 8.94 -12.73
CA GLU A 123 -16.84 9.89 -13.74
C GLU A 123 -17.19 9.22 -15.07
N ARG A 124 -16.78 7.99 -15.28
CA ARG A 124 -17.13 7.24 -16.49
C ARG A 124 -18.53 6.68 -16.35
#